data_bbcaf89556733add85aa1a997f673cf9
#
_entry.id   bbcaf89556733add85aa1a997f673cf9
#
_cell.length_a   1.000
_cell.length_b   1.000
_cell.length_c   1.000
_cell.angle_alpha   90.00
_cell.angle_beta   90.00
_cell.angle_gamma   90.00
#
_symmetry.space_group_name_H-M   'P 1'
#
loop_
_entity.id
_entity.type
_entity.pdbx_description
1 polymer ?
#
loop_
_entity_poly.entity_id
_entity_poly.type
_entity_poly.pdbx_seq_one_letter_code
_entity_poly.pdbx_strand_id
1 'polypeptide(L)'
;MAIKGTNPVGLYRVPRGYVDFSRRERYSKGNLWGGCAEMEEHTLKGEYISVLKDGRLSYGGSQRWSDSPVLRGYGCGVIAALDLLLYLARQREVGSAQSTLAGGPVPWTLYDRWARQLSRRYMPAVPPVGTNGWAIALGLNAVFLRQGIPLRASWGVSRDRLWTRMGELLDRDVPVILSIGRNFPRVWRNVETAFYTPGRESGPPACSTNAHFVTVTAMDEDYLTVSSWGHPYRLSREEFDAYRREASASLLCTILDVREK
;
A
#
# COMPACT_ATOMS: atom_id res chain seq x y z
N MET A 1 -41.39 3.57 11.70
CA MET A 1 -40.99 2.31 12.33
C MET A 1 -39.51 2.08 12.04
N ALA A 2 -38.64 2.41 12.99
CA ALA A 2 -37.18 2.42 12.80
C ALA A 2 -36.62 1.07 13.24
N ILE A 3 -35.99 0.35 12.34
CA ILE A 3 -35.29 -0.90 12.67
C ILE A 3 -33.87 -0.54 13.14
N LYS A 4 -33.65 -0.65 14.43
CA LYS A 4 -32.34 -0.61 15.07
C LYS A 4 -31.59 -1.91 14.72
N GLY A 5 -30.59 -1.84 13.88
CA GLY A 5 -29.65 -2.93 13.63
C GLY A 5 -28.65 -3.04 14.77
N THR A 6 -28.78 -4.06 15.58
CA THR A 6 -27.86 -4.46 16.63
C THR A 6 -26.56 -5.00 16.03
N ASN A 7 -25.45 -4.48 16.52
CA ASN A 7 -24.09 -4.97 16.22
C ASN A 7 -23.82 -6.22 17.06
N PRO A 8 -23.51 -7.38 16.49
CA PRO A 8 -23.04 -8.51 17.27
C PRO A 8 -21.53 -8.41 17.45
N VAL A 9 -21.10 -8.02 18.63
CA VAL A 9 -19.72 -8.12 19.08
C VAL A 9 -19.41 -9.57 19.40
N GLY A 10 -18.81 -10.29 18.46
CA GLY A 10 -18.22 -11.61 18.71
C GLY A 10 -16.72 -11.46 18.99
N LEU A 11 -16.34 -11.63 20.25
CA LEU A 11 -14.95 -11.71 20.68
C LEU A 11 -14.27 -12.94 20.07
N TYR A 12 -13.44 -12.78 19.07
CA TYR A 12 -12.53 -13.81 18.57
C TYR A 12 -11.32 -13.94 19.52
N ARG A 13 -11.23 -15.08 20.24
CA ARG A 13 -10.02 -15.48 20.97
C ARG A 13 -8.93 -15.79 19.93
N VAL A 14 -7.83 -15.03 19.96
CA VAL A 14 -6.62 -15.29 19.16
C VAL A 14 -5.97 -16.59 19.65
N PRO A 15 -5.67 -17.57 18.77
CA PRO A 15 -4.93 -18.77 19.17
C PRO A 15 -3.52 -18.40 19.64
N ARG A 16 -3.06 -18.99 20.75
CA ARG A 16 -1.67 -18.91 21.23
C ARG A 16 -0.76 -19.65 20.24
N GLY A 17 -0.07 -18.90 19.40
CA GLY A 17 0.83 -19.40 18.35
C GLY A 17 1.30 -18.27 17.43
N TYR A 18 1.37 -17.06 17.99
CA TYR A 18 1.79 -15.87 17.26
C TYR A 18 3.31 -15.96 16.97
N VAL A 19 3.69 -16.03 15.70
CA VAL A 19 5.06 -15.73 15.27
C VAL A 19 5.18 -14.22 15.27
N ASP A 20 5.87 -13.72 16.26
CA ASP A 20 6.15 -12.29 16.44
C ASP A 20 7.11 -11.81 15.35
N PHE A 21 6.58 -11.15 14.32
CA PHE A 21 7.38 -10.45 13.31
C PHE A 21 7.94 -9.11 13.80
N SER A 22 7.68 -8.73 15.06
CA SER A 22 8.22 -7.51 15.67
C SER A 22 9.65 -7.64 16.15
N ARG A 23 10.27 -8.81 16.03
CA ARG A 23 11.70 -8.95 16.28
C ARG A 23 12.47 -8.24 15.17
N ARG A 24 12.61 -6.93 15.34
CA ARG A 24 13.73 -6.19 14.75
C ARG A 24 15.00 -6.87 15.28
N GLU A 25 15.63 -7.69 14.46
CA GLU A 25 17.06 -7.93 14.63
C GLU A 25 17.72 -6.57 14.44
N ARG A 26 17.96 -5.90 15.57
CA ARG A 26 18.93 -4.81 15.63
C ARG A 26 20.27 -5.46 15.28
N TYR A 27 20.66 -5.38 14.02
CA TYR A 27 22.04 -5.55 13.66
C TYR A 27 22.81 -4.40 14.32
N SER A 28 23.34 -4.69 15.50
CA SER A 28 24.37 -3.88 16.13
C SER A 28 25.60 -3.95 15.21
N LYS A 29 25.75 -2.96 14.33
CA LYS A 29 27.02 -2.74 13.65
C LYS A 29 28.04 -2.29 14.71
N GLY A 30 28.94 -3.21 15.06
CA GLY A 30 30.13 -2.87 15.78
C GLY A 30 30.91 -1.81 15.01
N ASN A 31 31.18 -0.69 15.68
CA ASN A 31 32.07 0.36 15.21
C ASN A 31 33.44 -0.22 14.86
N LEU A 32 33.81 -0.16 13.59
CA LEU A 32 35.20 -0.10 13.18
C LEU A 32 35.35 0.60 11.81
N TRP A 33 35.85 1.84 11.85
CA TRP A 33 36.54 2.59 10.79
C TRP A 33 35.75 3.23 9.65
N GLY A 34 35.77 4.57 9.63
CA GLY A 34 35.62 5.42 8.45
C GLY A 34 34.19 5.84 8.15
N GLY A 35 33.91 7.15 8.15
CA GLY A 35 32.64 7.83 7.91
C GLY A 35 31.76 7.18 6.84
N CYS A 36 30.91 6.29 7.27
CA CYS A 36 29.71 5.93 6.50
C CYS A 36 28.72 7.07 6.70
N ALA A 37 28.38 7.78 5.62
CA ALA A 37 27.19 8.58 5.58
C ALA A 37 26.05 7.68 6.10
N GLU A 38 25.31 8.12 7.12
CA GLU A 38 24.08 7.43 7.54
C GLU A 38 23.19 7.35 6.31
N MET A 39 22.91 6.12 5.84
CA MET A 39 22.01 5.93 4.71
C MET A 39 20.63 6.43 5.15
N GLU A 40 20.12 7.42 4.44
CA GLU A 40 18.81 8.01 4.74
C GLU A 40 17.73 6.98 4.47
N GLU A 41 17.15 6.43 5.53
CA GLU A 41 16.05 5.46 5.45
C GLU A 41 14.75 6.12 5.90
N HIS A 42 13.81 6.25 4.99
CA HIS A 42 12.46 6.71 5.25
C HIS A 42 11.53 5.52 5.50
N THR A 43 10.92 5.42 6.67
CA THR A 43 10.05 4.29 7.02
C THR A 43 8.85 4.73 7.83
N LEU A 44 7.74 4.00 7.69
CA LEU A 44 6.59 4.19 8.56
C LEU A 44 6.97 3.92 10.01
N LYS A 45 6.43 4.73 10.93
CA LYS A 45 6.71 4.65 12.37
C LYS A 45 5.88 3.58 13.06
N GLY A 46 4.64 3.40 12.58
CA GLY A 46 3.71 2.43 13.11
C GLY A 46 3.81 1.05 12.45
N GLU A 47 3.20 0.05 13.08
CA GLU A 47 3.06 -1.29 12.50
C GLU A 47 2.14 -1.24 11.28
N TYR A 48 2.63 -1.75 10.13
CA TYR A 48 1.83 -1.81 8.92
C TYR A 48 0.68 -2.80 9.05
N ILE A 49 -0.35 -2.62 8.22
CA ILE A 49 -1.57 -3.42 8.26
C ILE A 49 -1.27 -4.88 7.96
N SER A 50 -1.73 -5.77 8.83
CA SER A 50 -1.75 -7.21 8.60
C SER A 50 -3.18 -7.70 8.42
N VAL A 51 -3.38 -8.66 7.51
CA VAL A 51 -4.68 -9.29 7.26
C VAL A 51 -4.58 -10.77 7.58
N LEU A 52 -5.52 -11.27 8.39
CA LEU A 52 -5.60 -12.69 8.75
C LEU A 52 -6.50 -13.43 7.76
N LYS A 53 -5.91 -14.36 7.00
CA LYS A 53 -6.63 -15.25 6.09
C LYS A 53 -6.19 -16.70 6.28
N ASP A 54 -7.15 -17.59 6.52
CA ASP A 54 -6.91 -19.03 6.67
C ASP A 54 -5.80 -19.35 7.71
N GLY A 55 -5.80 -18.62 8.84
CA GLY A 55 -4.81 -18.77 9.91
C GLY A 55 -3.42 -18.20 9.60
N ARG A 56 -3.21 -17.53 8.45
CA ARG A 56 -1.96 -16.90 8.04
C ARG A 56 -2.06 -15.40 8.03
N LEU A 57 -1.01 -14.74 8.51
CA LEU A 57 -0.87 -13.29 8.42
C LEU A 57 -0.26 -12.90 7.08
N SER A 58 -0.76 -11.79 6.53
CA SER A 58 -0.20 -11.15 5.34
C SER A 58 0.35 -9.78 5.67
N TYR A 59 1.12 -9.23 4.74
CA TYR A 59 1.60 -7.85 4.76
C TYR A 59 0.71 -7.00 3.85
N GLY A 60 -0.28 -6.33 4.44
CA GLY A 60 -1.35 -5.67 3.71
C GLY A 60 -2.37 -6.63 3.08
N GLY A 61 -3.27 -6.07 2.28
CA GLY A 61 -4.30 -6.82 1.58
C GLY A 61 -3.85 -7.46 0.27
N SER A 62 -4.70 -8.34 -0.27
CA SER A 62 -4.49 -8.95 -1.58
C SER A 62 -5.78 -8.94 -2.39
N GLN A 63 -5.77 -8.30 -3.56
CA GLN A 63 -6.90 -8.37 -4.49
C GLN A 63 -7.21 -9.81 -4.93
N ARG A 64 -6.17 -10.68 -5.04
CA ARG A 64 -6.29 -12.06 -5.50
C ARG A 64 -7.23 -12.91 -4.65
N TRP A 65 -7.46 -12.51 -3.40
CA TRP A 65 -8.33 -13.23 -2.47
C TRP A 65 -9.78 -12.76 -2.51
N SER A 66 -10.10 -11.69 -3.25
CA SER A 66 -11.45 -11.13 -3.26
C SER A 66 -12.48 -12.10 -3.85
N ASP A 67 -13.64 -12.16 -3.23
CA ASP A 67 -14.81 -12.87 -3.75
C ASP A 67 -15.39 -12.17 -4.98
N SER A 68 -15.11 -10.87 -5.17
CA SER A 68 -15.50 -10.12 -6.36
C SER A 68 -14.54 -10.41 -7.52
N PRO A 69 -14.98 -10.99 -8.64
CA PRO A 69 -14.14 -11.21 -9.81
C PRO A 69 -13.50 -9.91 -10.35
N VAL A 70 -14.24 -8.79 -10.28
CA VAL A 70 -13.75 -7.48 -10.70
C VAL A 70 -12.59 -7.02 -9.81
N LEU A 71 -12.74 -7.09 -8.48
CA LEU A 71 -11.64 -6.72 -7.58
C LEU A 71 -10.47 -7.67 -7.70
N ARG A 72 -10.72 -8.98 -7.89
CA ARG A 72 -9.67 -9.97 -8.06
C ARG A 72 -8.78 -9.67 -9.25
N GLY A 73 -9.36 -9.26 -10.37
CA GLY A 73 -8.62 -8.94 -11.59
C GLY A 73 -8.09 -7.50 -11.63
N TYR A 74 -8.82 -6.55 -11.06
CA TYR A 74 -8.62 -5.11 -11.34
C TYR A 74 -8.61 -4.22 -10.10
N GLY A 75 -8.54 -4.79 -8.91
CA GLY A 75 -8.73 -4.07 -7.65
C GLY A 75 -7.47 -3.55 -6.96
N CYS A 76 -6.28 -3.62 -7.56
CA CYS A 76 -5.02 -3.25 -6.89
C CYS A 76 -5.06 -1.84 -6.28
N GLY A 77 -5.59 -0.85 -7.00
CA GLY A 77 -5.72 0.51 -6.49
C GLY A 77 -6.70 0.63 -5.32
N VAL A 78 -7.77 -0.17 -5.32
CA VAL A 78 -8.73 -0.22 -4.19
C VAL A 78 -8.08 -0.82 -2.95
N ILE A 79 -7.28 -1.89 -3.12
CA ILE A 79 -6.54 -2.53 -2.03
C ILE A 79 -5.51 -1.57 -1.43
N ALA A 80 -4.69 -0.92 -2.27
CA ALA A 80 -3.71 0.06 -1.82
C ALA A 80 -4.38 1.24 -1.07
N ALA A 81 -5.53 1.73 -1.56
CA ALA A 81 -6.30 2.77 -0.89
C ALA A 81 -6.89 2.31 0.44
N LEU A 82 -7.35 1.06 0.53
CA LEU A 82 -7.87 0.50 1.78
C LEU A 82 -6.76 0.32 2.82
N ASP A 83 -5.60 -0.19 2.42
CA ASP A 83 -4.43 -0.32 3.31
C ASP A 83 -4.01 1.05 3.87
N LEU A 84 -3.94 2.09 3.02
CA LEU A 84 -3.69 3.47 3.45
C LEU A 84 -4.72 3.95 4.47
N LEU A 85 -6.02 3.77 4.20
CA LEU A 85 -7.09 4.21 5.09
C LEU A 85 -7.05 3.49 6.44
N LEU A 86 -6.80 2.18 6.43
CA LEU A 86 -6.71 1.37 7.65
C LEU A 86 -5.46 1.75 8.48
N TYR A 87 -4.34 2.00 7.82
CA TYR A 87 -3.12 2.46 8.49
C TYR A 87 -3.36 3.81 9.18
N LEU A 88 -3.88 4.80 8.44
CA LEU A 88 -4.18 6.12 8.99
C LEU A 88 -5.19 6.07 10.13
N ALA A 89 -6.19 5.20 10.05
CA ALA A 89 -7.16 5.01 11.12
C ALA A 89 -6.53 4.47 12.40
N ARG A 90 -5.52 3.59 12.30
CA ARG A 90 -4.76 3.08 13.45
C ARG A 90 -3.87 4.14 14.08
N GLN A 91 -3.11 4.87 13.24
CA GLN A 91 -2.06 5.78 13.72
C GLN A 91 -2.61 7.12 14.22
N ARG A 92 -3.70 7.59 13.65
CA ARG A 92 -4.25 8.93 13.95
C ARG A 92 -5.46 8.93 14.85
N GLU A 93 -5.84 7.79 15.40
CA GLU A 93 -7.04 7.66 16.23
C GLU A 93 -8.30 8.29 15.61
N VAL A 94 -8.40 8.29 14.27
CA VAL A 94 -9.43 8.99 13.53
C VAL A 94 -10.46 8.00 12.95
N GLY A 95 -11.72 8.17 13.31
CA GLY A 95 -12.87 7.55 12.67
C GLY A 95 -13.45 6.32 13.38
N SER A 96 -14.61 5.88 12.90
CA SER A 96 -15.40 4.75 13.46
C SER A 96 -14.72 3.37 13.32
N ALA A 97 -13.65 3.26 12.56
CA ALA A 97 -12.87 2.03 12.40
C ALA A 97 -12.00 1.68 13.61
N GLN A 98 -11.75 2.64 14.48
CA GLN A 98 -10.85 2.54 15.63
C GLN A 98 -11.24 1.43 16.62
N SER A 99 -12.51 1.29 16.93
CA SER A 99 -12.99 0.23 17.85
C SER A 99 -12.86 -1.19 17.27
N THR A 100 -12.82 -1.31 15.94
CA THR A 100 -12.68 -2.59 15.24
C THR A 100 -11.23 -2.95 14.93
N LEU A 101 -10.33 -1.94 14.93
CA LEU A 101 -8.92 -2.09 14.56
C LEU A 101 -7.96 -2.02 15.76
N ALA A 102 -8.47 -1.93 16.98
CA ALA A 102 -7.67 -1.84 18.18
C ALA A 102 -6.69 -3.03 18.28
N GLY A 103 -5.51 -2.88 17.67
CA GLY A 103 -4.32 -3.64 17.97
C GLY A 103 -4.25 -5.08 17.44
N GLY A 104 -4.79 -5.41 16.26
CA GLY A 104 -4.66 -6.77 15.74
C GLY A 104 -4.83 -6.90 14.22
N PRO A 105 -4.57 -8.08 13.64
CA PRO A 105 -4.75 -8.31 12.22
C PRO A 105 -6.23 -8.22 11.83
N VAL A 106 -6.50 -7.66 10.66
CA VAL A 106 -7.85 -7.53 10.11
C VAL A 106 -8.31 -8.88 9.55
N PRO A 107 -9.44 -9.45 10.00
CA PRO A 107 -9.98 -10.65 9.37
C PRO A 107 -10.27 -10.42 7.89
N TRP A 108 -9.87 -11.37 7.03
CA TRP A 108 -10.04 -11.24 5.57
C TRP A 108 -11.47 -10.94 5.15
N THR A 109 -12.45 -11.60 5.75
CA THR A 109 -13.87 -11.42 5.42
C THR A 109 -14.34 -9.98 5.64
N LEU A 110 -13.81 -9.32 6.67
CA LEU A 110 -14.08 -7.92 6.97
C LEU A 110 -13.35 -7.01 5.99
N TYR A 111 -12.07 -7.30 5.73
CA TYR A 111 -11.23 -6.56 4.78
C TYR A 111 -11.86 -6.58 3.37
N ASP A 112 -12.26 -7.74 2.85
CA ASP A 112 -12.89 -7.87 1.53
C ASP A 112 -14.24 -7.13 1.46
N ARG A 113 -15.04 -7.17 2.54
CA ARG A 113 -16.27 -6.38 2.63
C ARG A 113 -16.00 -4.90 2.47
N TRP A 114 -14.99 -4.38 3.17
CA TRP A 114 -14.60 -2.97 3.06
C TRP A 114 -14.03 -2.63 1.69
N ALA A 115 -13.20 -3.48 1.10
CA ALA A 115 -12.69 -3.30 -0.26
C ALA A 115 -13.82 -3.22 -1.28
N ARG A 116 -14.79 -4.12 -1.22
CA ARG A 116 -15.98 -4.09 -2.09
C ARG A 116 -16.83 -2.84 -1.87
N GLN A 117 -17.01 -2.40 -0.64
CA GLN A 117 -17.74 -1.18 -0.32
C GLN A 117 -17.00 0.07 -0.83
N LEU A 118 -15.69 0.14 -0.64
CA LEU A 118 -14.84 1.22 -1.12
C LEU A 118 -14.89 1.33 -2.64
N SER A 119 -14.75 0.19 -3.33
CA SER A 119 -14.85 0.12 -4.79
C SER A 119 -16.22 0.61 -5.29
N ARG A 120 -17.31 0.10 -4.73
CA ARG A 120 -18.67 0.44 -5.21
C ARG A 120 -19.06 1.89 -4.98
N ARG A 121 -18.58 2.52 -3.91
CA ARG A 121 -19.06 3.85 -3.49
C ARG A 121 -18.14 4.99 -3.88
N TYR A 122 -16.83 4.75 -3.98
CA TYR A 122 -15.86 5.83 -4.04
C TYR A 122 -14.86 5.71 -5.17
N MET A 123 -14.39 4.52 -5.51
CA MET A 123 -13.34 4.33 -6.51
C MET A 123 -13.55 3.02 -7.31
N PRO A 124 -14.48 3.02 -8.27
CA PRO A 124 -14.84 1.81 -9.00
C PRO A 124 -13.62 1.25 -9.76
N ALA A 125 -13.42 -0.07 -9.61
CA ALA A 125 -12.54 -0.82 -10.48
C ALA A 125 -13.30 -1.20 -11.76
N VAL A 126 -12.83 -0.76 -12.92
CA VAL A 126 -13.51 -0.94 -14.20
C VAL A 126 -12.68 -1.85 -15.11
N PRO A 127 -13.17 -3.06 -15.46
CA PRO A 127 -12.50 -3.92 -16.45
C PRO A 127 -12.43 -3.26 -17.84
N PRO A 128 -11.36 -3.42 -18.60
CA PRO A 128 -10.07 -4.02 -18.28
C PRO A 128 -9.06 -3.02 -17.70
N VAL A 129 -9.47 -1.79 -17.38
CA VAL A 129 -8.56 -0.67 -17.04
C VAL A 129 -8.16 -0.69 -15.57
N GLY A 130 -9.00 -1.22 -14.69
CA GLY A 130 -8.83 -1.12 -13.24
C GLY A 130 -9.31 0.21 -12.67
N THR A 131 -8.71 0.64 -11.56
CA THR A 131 -8.95 1.95 -10.96
C THR A 131 -7.81 2.87 -11.37
N ASN A 132 -8.10 4.05 -11.91
CA ASN A 132 -7.06 5.03 -12.23
C ASN A 132 -6.71 5.91 -11.00
N GLY A 133 -5.54 6.55 -11.05
CA GLY A 133 -5.05 7.34 -9.91
C GLY A 133 -5.91 8.54 -9.54
N TRP A 134 -6.53 9.19 -10.52
CA TRP A 134 -7.49 10.29 -10.25
C TRP A 134 -8.72 9.80 -9.52
N ALA A 135 -9.26 8.63 -9.92
CA ALA A 135 -10.41 8.04 -9.25
C ALA A 135 -10.07 7.66 -7.79
N ILE A 136 -8.83 7.17 -7.54
CA ILE A 136 -8.35 6.90 -6.18
C ILE A 136 -8.29 8.21 -5.38
N ALA A 137 -7.70 9.27 -5.94
CA ALA A 137 -7.58 10.57 -5.27
C ALA A 137 -8.95 11.16 -4.93
N LEU A 138 -9.89 11.15 -5.87
CA LEU A 138 -11.26 11.64 -5.66
C LEU A 138 -12.00 10.79 -4.63
N GLY A 139 -11.88 9.46 -4.72
CA GLY A 139 -12.50 8.54 -3.77
C GLY A 139 -12.00 8.72 -2.35
N LEU A 140 -10.68 8.86 -2.17
CA LEU A 140 -10.08 9.16 -0.85
C LEU A 140 -10.55 10.52 -0.32
N ASN A 141 -10.60 11.56 -1.15
CA ASN A 141 -11.11 12.87 -0.74
C ASN A 141 -12.58 12.80 -0.27
N ALA A 142 -13.41 12.01 -0.96
CA ALA A 142 -14.79 11.79 -0.54
C ALA A 142 -14.86 11.03 0.81
N VAL A 143 -14.01 10.04 1.04
CA VAL A 143 -13.89 9.34 2.33
C VAL A 143 -13.41 10.31 3.42
N PHE A 144 -12.35 11.07 3.17
CA PHE A 144 -11.80 12.05 4.12
C PHE A 144 -12.85 13.09 4.53
N LEU A 145 -13.55 13.65 3.54
CA LEU A 145 -14.62 14.62 3.80
C LEU A 145 -15.74 14.00 4.65
N ARG A 146 -16.21 12.80 4.28
CA ARG A 146 -17.31 12.13 4.99
C ARG A 146 -16.96 11.76 6.43
N GLN A 147 -15.69 11.46 6.70
CA GLN A 147 -15.20 11.06 8.02
C GLN A 147 -14.61 12.21 8.82
N GLY A 148 -14.61 13.44 8.29
CA GLY A 148 -14.03 14.59 8.96
C GLY A 148 -12.50 14.53 9.09
N ILE A 149 -11.82 13.77 8.22
CA ILE A 149 -10.36 13.63 8.24
C ILE A 149 -9.75 14.86 7.56
N PRO A 150 -8.87 15.64 8.21
CA PRO A 150 -8.30 16.85 7.66
C PRO A 150 -7.16 16.58 6.67
N LEU A 151 -7.38 15.65 5.75
CA LEU A 151 -6.45 15.28 4.70
C LEU A 151 -7.02 15.57 3.32
N ARG A 152 -6.12 15.73 2.35
CA ARG A 152 -6.41 15.85 0.93
C ARG A 152 -5.48 14.95 0.13
N ALA A 153 -6.04 14.21 -0.82
CA ALA A 153 -5.31 13.40 -1.78
C ALA A 153 -5.28 14.08 -3.14
N SER A 154 -4.16 14.07 -3.84
CA SER A 154 -4.02 14.50 -5.22
C SER A 154 -3.21 13.48 -6.02
N TRP A 155 -3.55 13.32 -7.31
CA TRP A 155 -2.85 12.41 -8.18
C TRP A 155 -1.65 13.07 -8.83
N GLY A 156 -0.50 12.44 -8.67
CA GLY A 156 0.71 12.78 -9.38
C GLY A 156 1.56 13.85 -8.70
N VAL A 157 2.85 13.63 -8.82
CA VAL A 157 3.92 14.60 -8.50
C VAL A 157 4.84 14.74 -9.70
N SER A 158 5.57 15.85 -9.81
CA SER A 158 6.55 16.03 -10.87
C SER A 158 7.65 14.96 -10.76
N ARG A 159 8.25 14.63 -11.92
CA ARG A 159 9.22 13.54 -12.02
C ARG A 159 10.43 13.71 -11.11
N ASP A 160 10.94 14.91 -11.02
CA ASP A 160 12.08 15.34 -10.22
C ASP A 160 11.80 15.30 -8.70
N ARG A 161 10.53 15.39 -8.31
CA ARG A 161 10.11 15.38 -6.90
C ARG A 161 9.61 14.03 -6.39
N LEU A 162 9.61 12.99 -7.24
CA LEU A 162 9.00 11.70 -6.89
C LEU A 162 9.59 11.11 -5.60
N TRP A 163 10.91 10.96 -5.57
CA TRP A 163 11.61 10.33 -4.47
C TRP A 163 11.58 11.20 -3.20
N THR A 164 11.89 12.48 -3.33
CA THR A 164 11.82 13.42 -2.21
C THR A 164 10.43 13.46 -1.60
N ARG A 165 9.38 13.54 -2.45
CA ARG A 165 8.01 13.57 -1.93
C ARG A 165 7.57 12.27 -1.28
N MET A 166 8.05 11.14 -1.78
CA MET A 166 7.81 9.83 -1.17
C MET A 166 8.45 9.74 0.21
N GLY A 167 9.72 10.16 0.36
CA GLY A 167 10.41 10.24 1.65
C GLY A 167 9.67 11.14 2.64
N GLU A 168 9.29 12.37 2.23
CA GLU A 168 8.53 13.30 3.06
C GLU A 168 7.21 12.70 3.58
N LEU A 169 6.53 11.87 2.79
CA LEU A 169 5.28 11.23 3.22
C LEU A 169 5.54 10.12 4.23
N LEU A 170 6.54 9.27 3.99
CA LEU A 170 6.94 8.21 4.91
C LEU A 170 7.38 8.78 6.27
N ASP A 171 8.17 9.87 6.28
CA ASP A 171 8.61 10.56 7.50
C ASP A 171 7.46 11.14 8.30
N ARG A 172 6.38 11.52 7.61
CA ARG A 172 5.11 11.95 8.21
C ARG A 172 4.20 10.80 8.60
N ASP A 173 4.69 9.58 8.53
CA ASP A 173 3.96 8.37 8.85
C ASP A 173 2.72 8.14 7.96
N VAL A 174 2.87 8.42 6.66
CA VAL A 174 1.82 8.24 5.65
C VAL A 174 2.29 7.21 4.62
N PRO A 175 1.65 6.02 4.52
CA PRO A 175 1.94 5.07 3.46
C PRO A 175 1.71 5.67 2.09
N VAL A 176 2.56 5.35 1.12
CA VAL A 176 2.51 5.98 -0.21
C VAL A 176 1.96 5.01 -1.25
N ILE A 177 0.88 5.38 -1.91
CA ILE A 177 0.36 4.61 -3.05
C ILE A 177 1.18 4.96 -4.28
N LEU A 178 1.95 3.99 -4.79
CA LEU A 178 2.75 4.09 -6.00
C LEU A 178 2.05 3.39 -7.16
N SER A 179 1.97 4.05 -8.29
CA SER A 179 1.50 3.46 -9.54
C SER A 179 2.68 2.98 -10.39
N ILE A 180 2.63 1.72 -10.77
CA ILE A 180 3.43 1.14 -11.83
C ILE A 180 2.54 1.17 -13.07
N GLY A 181 2.69 2.20 -13.89
CA GLY A 181 1.86 2.42 -15.07
C GLY A 181 2.07 1.34 -16.14
N ARG A 182 1.05 1.13 -16.97
CA ARG A 182 1.19 0.27 -18.14
C ARG A 182 2.19 0.83 -19.14
N ASN A 183 2.67 -0.02 -20.05
CA ASN A 183 3.53 0.44 -21.13
C ASN A 183 2.82 1.51 -21.97
N PHE A 184 3.53 2.61 -22.24
CA PHE A 184 3.02 3.76 -22.99
C PHE A 184 4.18 4.54 -23.64
N PRO A 185 4.07 5.03 -24.88
CA PRO A 185 2.90 4.91 -25.77
C PRO A 185 2.77 3.54 -26.43
N ARG A 186 3.77 2.67 -26.26
CA ARG A 186 3.85 1.36 -26.93
C ARG A 186 3.11 0.30 -26.12
N VAL A 187 1.78 0.39 -26.10
CA VAL A 187 0.90 -0.48 -25.29
C VAL A 187 0.98 -1.96 -25.61
N TRP A 188 1.55 -2.32 -26.79
CA TRP A 188 1.78 -3.71 -27.22
C TRP A 188 3.06 -4.32 -26.66
N ARG A 189 3.95 -3.52 -26.07
CA ARG A 189 5.13 -4.04 -25.35
C ARG A 189 4.68 -4.68 -24.05
N ASN A 190 5.44 -5.70 -23.64
CA ASN A 190 5.27 -6.35 -22.34
C ASN A 190 6.56 -6.20 -21.53
N VAL A 191 7.01 -4.96 -21.34
CA VAL A 191 8.11 -4.66 -20.43
C VAL A 191 7.52 -4.57 -19.03
N GLU A 192 8.13 -5.22 -18.07
CA GLU A 192 7.68 -5.28 -16.67
C GLU A 192 8.79 -4.79 -15.75
N THR A 193 8.43 -4.27 -14.58
CA THR A 193 9.37 -3.99 -13.49
C THR A 193 9.37 -5.16 -12.51
N ALA A 194 10.55 -5.47 -11.97
CA ALA A 194 10.78 -6.61 -11.10
C ALA A 194 10.46 -6.31 -9.64
N PHE A 195 9.98 -7.31 -8.92
CA PHE A 195 9.82 -7.32 -7.48
C PHE A 195 10.69 -8.41 -6.88
N TYR A 196 11.45 -8.07 -5.88
CA TYR A 196 12.38 -8.97 -5.20
C TYR A 196 11.87 -9.36 -3.82
N THR A 197 12.24 -10.55 -3.37
CA THR A 197 12.00 -10.95 -1.97
C THR A 197 12.94 -10.17 -1.06
N PRO A 198 12.47 -9.59 0.06
CA PRO A 198 13.34 -8.92 1.03
C PRO A 198 14.51 -9.81 1.47
N GLY A 199 15.73 -9.26 1.43
CA GLY A 199 16.98 -9.98 1.74
C GLY A 199 17.50 -10.90 0.62
N ARG A 200 16.89 -10.86 -0.58
CA ARG A 200 17.30 -11.65 -1.76
C ARG A 200 17.32 -10.82 -3.03
N GLU A 201 17.64 -9.54 -2.91
CA GLU A 201 17.59 -8.57 -4.02
C GLU A 201 18.61 -8.87 -5.12
N SER A 202 19.71 -9.55 -4.79
CA SER A 202 20.72 -10.00 -5.78
C SER A 202 20.30 -11.26 -6.55
N GLY A 203 19.18 -11.88 -6.19
CA GLY A 203 18.68 -13.10 -6.81
C GLY A 203 17.69 -12.83 -7.95
N PRO A 204 17.06 -13.89 -8.49
CA PRO A 204 16.00 -13.70 -9.46
C PRO A 204 14.79 -13.02 -8.84
N PRO A 205 14.05 -12.21 -9.63
CA PRO A 205 12.84 -11.56 -9.12
C PRO A 205 11.78 -12.59 -8.69
N ALA A 206 11.07 -12.29 -7.62
CA ALA A 206 9.95 -13.09 -7.14
C ALA A 206 8.75 -13.01 -8.09
N CYS A 207 8.53 -11.85 -8.69
CA CYS A 207 7.52 -11.61 -9.72
C CYS A 207 7.82 -10.28 -10.45
N SER A 208 7.04 -9.99 -11.49
CA SER A 208 7.11 -8.73 -12.23
C SER A 208 5.72 -8.24 -12.63
N THR A 209 5.61 -6.96 -12.99
CA THR A 209 4.35 -6.36 -13.43
C THR A 209 4.57 -5.07 -14.23
N ASN A 210 3.55 -4.67 -15.00
CA ASN A 210 3.54 -3.43 -15.80
C ASN A 210 2.25 -2.63 -15.71
N ALA A 211 1.35 -2.98 -14.80
CA ALA A 211 0.09 -2.24 -14.60
C ALA A 211 -0.45 -2.53 -13.19
N HIS A 212 0.10 -1.87 -12.17
CA HIS A 212 -0.20 -2.21 -10.79
C HIS A 212 -0.11 -1.01 -9.85
N PHE A 213 -0.89 -1.04 -8.78
CA PHE A 213 -0.75 -0.15 -7.64
C PHE A 213 -0.20 -0.93 -6.46
N VAL A 214 0.78 -0.36 -5.78
CA VAL A 214 1.39 -0.90 -4.56
C VAL A 214 1.38 0.14 -3.45
N THR A 215 1.52 -0.29 -2.22
CA THR A 215 1.70 0.61 -1.08
C THR A 215 3.15 0.56 -0.62
N VAL A 216 3.85 1.69 -0.71
CA VAL A 216 5.22 1.85 -0.21
C VAL A 216 5.16 2.09 1.29
N THR A 217 5.97 1.36 2.04
CA THR A 217 6.04 1.40 3.51
C THR A 217 7.41 1.81 4.03
N ALA A 218 8.45 1.67 3.21
CA ALA A 218 9.78 2.19 3.47
C ALA A 218 10.53 2.47 2.16
N MET A 219 11.54 3.31 2.24
CA MET A 219 12.44 3.67 1.15
C MET A 219 13.85 3.87 1.71
N ASP A 220 14.83 3.26 1.09
CA ASP A 220 16.25 3.57 1.25
C ASP A 220 16.84 4.11 -0.06
N GLU A 221 18.16 4.22 -0.17
CA GLU A 221 18.82 4.76 -1.33
C GLU A 221 18.56 3.96 -2.61
N ASP A 222 18.51 2.64 -2.52
CA ASP A 222 18.44 1.73 -3.67
C ASP A 222 17.05 1.15 -3.91
N TYR A 223 16.27 0.96 -2.84
CA TYR A 223 15.02 0.18 -2.90
C TYR A 223 13.86 0.83 -2.17
N LEU A 224 12.66 0.47 -2.64
CA LEU A 224 11.41 0.63 -1.91
C LEU A 224 11.00 -0.69 -1.26
N THR A 225 10.51 -0.65 -0.03
CA THR A 225 9.71 -1.74 0.53
C THR A 225 8.25 -1.49 0.19
N VAL A 226 7.64 -2.43 -0.52
CA VAL A 226 6.26 -2.30 -0.98
C VAL A 226 5.39 -3.45 -0.52
N SER A 227 4.15 -3.15 -0.18
CA SER A 227 3.09 -4.15 0.04
C SER A 227 2.36 -4.40 -1.27
N SER A 228 2.31 -5.66 -1.68
CA SER A 228 1.56 -6.10 -2.85
C SER A 228 1.12 -7.55 -2.70
N TRP A 229 -0.09 -7.87 -3.11
CA TRP A 229 -0.70 -9.23 -3.08
C TRP A 229 -0.58 -9.93 -1.72
N GLY A 230 -0.53 -9.17 -0.61
CA GLY A 230 -0.41 -9.69 0.75
C GLY A 230 1.02 -10.04 1.19
N HIS A 231 2.03 -9.62 0.44
CA HIS A 231 3.44 -9.86 0.73
C HIS A 231 4.26 -8.57 0.68
N PRO A 232 5.34 -8.47 1.47
CA PRO A 232 6.35 -7.43 1.28
C PRO A 232 7.25 -7.79 0.10
N TYR A 233 7.60 -6.80 -0.70
CA TYR A 233 8.58 -6.91 -1.78
C TYR A 233 9.56 -5.74 -1.73
N ARG A 234 10.71 -5.94 -2.37
CA ARG A 234 11.68 -4.87 -2.67
C ARG A 234 11.56 -4.51 -4.14
N LEU A 235 11.44 -3.22 -4.43
CA LEU A 235 11.40 -2.65 -5.78
C LEU A 235 12.61 -1.74 -5.95
N SER A 236 13.50 -2.05 -6.91
CA SER A 236 14.67 -1.22 -7.18
C SER A 236 14.27 0.15 -7.74
N ARG A 237 14.81 1.22 -7.15
CA ARG A 237 14.57 2.60 -7.61
C ARG A 237 15.17 2.83 -9.00
N GLU A 238 16.35 2.29 -9.26
CA GLU A 238 17.02 2.37 -10.55
C GLU A 238 16.20 1.66 -11.65
N GLU A 239 15.77 0.42 -11.42
CA GLU A 239 14.95 -0.33 -12.37
C GLU A 239 13.60 0.33 -12.62
N PHE A 240 12.97 0.87 -11.57
CA PHE A 240 11.72 1.60 -11.70
C PHE A 240 11.90 2.89 -12.50
N ASP A 241 12.99 3.62 -12.30
CA ASP A 241 13.28 4.82 -13.08
C ASP A 241 13.60 4.49 -14.54
N ALA A 242 14.30 3.38 -14.82
CA ALA A 242 14.52 2.88 -16.17
C ALA A 242 13.19 2.50 -16.83
N TYR A 243 12.35 1.71 -16.14
CA TYR A 243 11.01 1.35 -16.60
C TYR A 243 10.16 2.58 -16.94
N ARG A 244 10.16 3.58 -16.06
CA ARG A 244 9.40 4.82 -16.23
C ARG A 244 9.86 5.65 -17.41
N ARG A 245 11.16 5.63 -17.73
CA ARG A 245 11.73 6.36 -18.89
C ARG A 245 11.50 5.65 -20.22
N GLU A 246 11.63 4.32 -20.22
CA GLU A 246 11.79 3.55 -21.45
C GLU A 246 10.52 2.81 -21.87
N ALA A 247 9.71 2.41 -20.90
CA ALA A 247 8.57 1.54 -21.11
C ALA A 247 7.21 2.17 -20.76
N SER A 248 7.19 3.23 -19.96
CA SER A 248 5.94 3.86 -19.50
C SER A 248 6.01 5.39 -19.59
N ALA A 249 5.13 6.10 -18.89
CA ALA A 249 5.13 7.55 -18.82
C ALA A 249 5.12 8.02 -17.36
N SER A 250 5.76 9.16 -17.09
CA SER A 250 5.84 9.72 -15.74
C SER A 250 4.47 10.00 -15.12
N LEU A 251 3.46 10.33 -15.93
CA LEU A 251 2.08 10.53 -15.48
C LEU A 251 1.41 9.23 -15.01
N LEU A 252 1.86 8.09 -15.53
CA LEU A 252 1.35 6.76 -15.18
C LEU A 252 2.18 6.09 -14.07
N CYS A 253 3.47 6.49 -13.94
CA CYS A 253 4.40 6.01 -12.94
C CYS A 253 4.67 7.12 -11.92
N THR A 254 3.73 7.35 -11.02
CA THR A 254 3.77 8.42 -10.03
C THR A 254 3.07 7.98 -8.74
N ILE A 255 3.02 8.86 -7.76
CA ILE A 255 2.39 8.59 -6.46
C ILE A 255 1.09 9.36 -6.26
N LEU A 256 0.30 8.86 -5.34
CA LEU A 256 -0.77 9.63 -4.73
C LEU A 256 -0.17 10.49 -3.61
N ASP A 257 -0.28 11.79 -3.75
CA ASP A 257 0.18 12.76 -2.75
C ASP A 257 -0.92 13.06 -1.74
N VAL A 258 -0.70 12.66 -0.49
CA VAL A 258 -1.61 12.90 0.63
C VAL A 258 -1.01 13.96 1.55
N ARG A 259 -1.78 15.01 1.83
CA ARG A 259 -1.34 16.14 2.66
C ARG A 259 -2.45 16.63 3.57
N GLU A 260 -2.09 17.33 4.61
CA GLU A 260 -3.04 18.07 5.44
C GLU A 260 -3.69 19.21 4.64
N LYS A 261 -4.94 19.55 4.99
CA LYS A 261 -5.68 20.66 4.38
C LYS A 261 -5.20 21.99 4.92
#